data_7e2b495ffd02ef84d3530a227f38057d
#
_entry.id   7e2b495ffd02ef84d3530a227f38057d
#
_cell.length_a   1.000
_cell.length_b   1.000
_cell.length_c   1.000
_cell.angle_alpha   90.00
_cell.angle_beta   90.00
_cell.angle_gamma   90.00
#
_symmetry.space_group_name_H-M   'P 1'
#
loop_
_entity.id
_entity.type
_entity.pdbx_description
1 polymer ?
#
loop_
_entity_poly.entity_id
_entity_poly.type
_entity_poly.pdbx_seq_one_letter_code
_entity_poly.pdbx_strand_id
1 'polypeptide(L)'
;MTELLQDYDYVLPPDSIAQVPASPRDTAKMLDCSGAILQDRQICDLPDIVRPGDLIIVNDTRVLRAQLTGYRGIGKIRFTLHKRASDSVWHAFAKPAKKCTPGTEIRFSDDLHATIIDKHEDGEVVLSFSCHGEALDEAIDATGQMPLPPYIKRAEGGDAEDTLSYQTMFADKKGAVAAPTAGLHFTPELKDRLLAAGAVFAHVTLHVGAGTFLPVKVDKLSDHKMHSEWGQVSAEA
;
A
#
# COMPACT_ATOMS: atom_id res chain seq x y z
N MET A 1 6.14 0.60 32.38
CA MET A 1 4.97 1.48 32.18
C MET A 1 4.16 0.85 31.05
N THR A 2 2.84 0.79 31.19
CA THR A 2 1.97 0.27 30.13
C THR A 2 1.70 1.41 29.17
N GLU A 3 2.13 1.29 27.93
CA GLU A 3 1.88 2.30 26.88
C GLU A 3 0.42 2.20 26.41
N LEU A 4 -0.30 3.32 26.49
CA LEU A 4 -1.70 3.41 26.07
C LEU A 4 -1.79 4.13 24.71
N LEU A 5 -2.76 3.72 23.90
CA LEU A 5 -2.98 4.36 22.58
C LEU A 5 -3.23 5.86 22.71
N GLN A 6 -3.95 6.29 23.75
CA GLN A 6 -4.21 7.71 24.04
C GLN A 6 -2.96 8.57 24.27
N ASP A 7 -1.81 7.95 24.67
CA ASP A 7 -0.55 8.68 24.91
C ASP A 7 0.07 9.17 23.59
N TYR A 8 -0.42 8.66 22.47
CA TYR A 8 0.01 9.01 21.10
C TYR A 8 -1.05 9.84 20.36
N ASP A 9 -2.15 10.20 21.02
CA ASP A 9 -3.22 11.00 20.39
C ASP A 9 -2.83 12.47 20.32
N TYR A 10 -3.15 13.09 19.20
CA TYR A 10 -2.92 14.51 18.96
C TYR A 10 -3.91 15.08 17.95
N VAL A 11 -4.06 16.39 17.94
CA VAL A 11 -4.90 17.06 16.95
C VAL A 11 -4.14 17.20 15.64
N LEU A 12 -4.55 16.41 14.63
CA LEU A 12 -4.03 16.51 13.26
C LEU A 12 -4.94 17.43 12.43
N PRO A 13 -4.48 18.63 12.03
CA PRO A 13 -5.26 19.51 11.18
C PRO A 13 -5.53 18.83 9.81
N PRO A 14 -6.75 18.90 9.27
CA PRO A 14 -7.06 18.29 7.97
C PRO A 14 -6.16 18.75 6.82
N ASP A 15 -5.75 20.02 6.85
CA ASP A 15 -4.87 20.62 5.83
C ASP A 15 -3.42 20.11 5.89
N SER A 16 -3.05 19.41 6.97
CA SER A 16 -1.74 18.74 7.08
C SER A 16 -1.68 17.43 6.30
N ILE A 17 -2.80 16.94 5.76
CA ILE A 17 -2.87 15.72 4.95
C ILE A 17 -2.91 16.10 3.47
N ALA A 18 -1.77 15.96 2.79
CA ALA A 18 -1.69 16.19 1.36
C ALA A 18 -2.60 15.20 0.59
N GLN A 19 -3.41 15.70 -0.33
CA GLN A 19 -4.31 14.90 -1.16
C GLN A 19 -3.72 14.54 -2.53
N VAL A 20 -2.64 15.23 -2.92
CA VAL A 20 -1.82 14.97 -4.11
C VAL A 20 -0.35 15.00 -3.72
N PRO A 21 0.51 14.19 -4.35
CA PRO A 21 1.94 14.22 -4.08
C PRO A 21 2.56 15.55 -4.51
N ALA A 22 3.72 15.89 -3.92
CA ALA A 22 4.56 16.97 -4.41
C ALA A 22 5.01 16.68 -5.85
N SER A 23 5.19 17.72 -6.64
CA SER A 23 5.72 17.63 -8.01
C SER A 23 6.81 18.70 -8.23
N PRO A 24 8.07 18.29 -8.45
CA PRO A 24 8.62 16.91 -8.38
C PRO A 24 8.47 16.26 -7.00
N ARG A 25 8.49 14.92 -6.95
CA ARG A 25 8.23 14.16 -5.71
C ARG A 25 9.23 14.44 -4.60
N ASP A 26 10.49 14.68 -4.94
CA ASP A 26 11.59 14.96 -4.03
C ASP A 26 11.57 16.38 -3.45
N THR A 27 10.63 17.23 -3.88
CA THR A 27 10.35 18.52 -3.22
C THR A 27 9.48 18.39 -1.98
N ALA A 28 9.02 17.17 -1.65
CA ALA A 28 8.27 16.91 -0.42
C ALA A 28 9.08 17.30 0.83
N LYS A 29 8.37 17.76 1.87
CA LYS A 29 8.99 18.15 3.14
C LYS A 29 9.61 16.96 3.84
N MET A 30 10.75 17.19 4.48
CA MET A 30 11.49 16.24 5.30
C MET A 30 11.87 16.89 6.61
N LEU A 31 11.67 16.19 7.73
CA LEU A 31 12.17 16.61 9.03
C LEU A 31 13.48 15.86 9.30
N ASP A 32 14.57 16.60 9.39
CA ASP A 32 15.90 16.07 9.74
C ASP A 32 16.06 16.07 11.27
N CYS A 33 16.09 14.87 11.85
CA CYS A 33 16.27 14.61 13.28
C CYS A 33 17.69 14.09 13.61
N SER A 34 18.64 14.16 12.70
CA SER A 34 19.99 13.60 12.88
C SER A 34 20.85 14.39 13.86
N GLY A 35 20.53 15.67 14.07
CA GLY A 35 21.24 16.58 14.98
C GLY A 35 20.50 16.81 16.30
N ALA A 36 21.11 17.62 17.17
CA ALA A 36 20.48 18.06 18.43
C ALA A 36 19.30 19.02 18.21
N ILE A 37 19.19 19.64 17.05
CA ILE A 37 18.15 20.59 16.66
C ILE A 37 17.46 20.02 15.44
N LEU A 38 16.13 19.95 15.50
CA LEU A 38 15.30 19.54 14.36
C LEU A 38 15.42 20.59 13.23
N GLN A 39 15.57 20.11 11.99
CA GLN A 39 15.69 20.98 10.83
C GLN A 39 14.61 20.63 9.79
N ASP A 40 13.91 21.64 9.31
CA ASP A 40 13.03 21.52 8.15
C ASP A 40 13.86 21.49 6.87
N ARG A 41 13.69 20.44 6.09
CA ARG A 41 14.37 20.19 4.80
C ARG A 41 13.36 19.72 3.75
N GLN A 42 13.87 19.43 2.58
CA GLN A 42 13.18 18.70 1.53
C GLN A 42 13.88 17.37 1.25
N ILE A 43 13.18 16.43 0.64
CA ILE A 43 13.78 15.12 0.28
C ILE A 43 14.95 15.30 -0.69
N CYS A 44 14.90 16.30 -1.57
CA CYS A 44 16.01 16.62 -2.49
C CYS A 44 17.30 17.07 -1.79
N ASP A 45 17.27 17.34 -0.48
CA ASP A 45 18.46 17.68 0.32
C ASP A 45 19.18 16.43 0.88
N LEU A 46 18.61 15.21 0.68
CA LEU A 46 19.25 13.96 1.15
C LEU A 46 20.71 13.80 0.73
N PRO A 47 21.15 14.18 -0.49
CA PRO A 47 22.55 14.09 -0.88
C PRO A 47 23.52 14.87 0.01
N ASP A 48 23.04 15.92 0.71
CA ASP A 48 23.84 16.73 1.64
C ASP A 48 23.99 16.07 3.03
N ILE A 49 23.20 15.03 3.31
CA ILE A 49 23.16 14.33 4.59
C ILE A 49 23.90 13.00 4.53
N VAL A 50 23.77 12.29 3.40
CA VAL A 50 24.42 10.98 3.21
C VAL A 50 25.94 11.11 3.15
N ARG A 51 26.63 10.06 3.58
CA ARG A 51 28.09 9.94 3.55
C ARG A 51 28.51 8.90 2.52
N PRO A 52 29.69 9.03 1.92
CA PRO A 52 30.23 7.97 1.07
C PRO A 52 30.25 6.61 1.79
N GLY A 53 29.64 5.60 1.17
CA GLY A 53 29.49 4.25 1.72
C GLY A 53 28.19 4.01 2.49
N ASP A 54 27.34 5.02 2.71
CA ASP A 54 26.01 4.79 3.28
C ASP A 54 25.18 3.90 2.37
N LEU A 55 24.52 2.88 2.96
CA LEU A 55 23.66 1.94 2.26
C LEU A 55 22.20 2.38 2.35
N ILE A 56 21.59 2.65 1.21
CA ILE A 56 20.17 2.95 1.07
C ILE A 56 19.45 1.68 0.64
N ILE A 57 18.63 1.11 1.54
CA ILE A 57 17.83 -0.07 1.26
C ILE A 57 16.47 0.37 0.74
N VAL A 58 16.10 -0.08 -0.45
CA VAL A 58 14.83 0.24 -1.10
C VAL A 58 13.97 -1.01 -1.28
N ASN A 59 12.65 -0.82 -1.19
CA ASN A 59 11.69 -1.88 -1.43
C ASN A 59 11.27 -1.87 -2.91
N ASP A 60 11.51 -2.97 -3.62
CA ASP A 60 11.20 -3.13 -5.04
C ASP A 60 9.79 -3.70 -5.31
N THR A 61 8.97 -3.80 -4.27
CA THR A 61 7.60 -4.28 -4.45
C THR A 61 6.78 -3.36 -5.34
N ARG A 62 5.94 -3.97 -6.20
CA ARG A 62 4.96 -3.28 -7.04
C ARG A 62 3.57 -3.42 -6.46
N VAL A 63 2.87 -2.29 -6.31
CA VAL A 63 1.47 -2.27 -5.84
C VAL A 63 0.54 -2.79 -6.92
N LEU A 64 -0.34 -3.72 -6.53
CA LEU A 64 -1.40 -4.23 -7.38
C LEU A 64 -2.60 -3.28 -7.41
N ARG A 65 -3.35 -3.26 -8.49
CA ARG A 65 -4.65 -2.57 -8.56
C ARG A 65 -5.72 -3.36 -7.80
N ALA A 66 -5.44 -3.61 -6.53
CA ALA A 66 -6.12 -4.57 -5.68
C ALA A 66 -7.50 -4.11 -5.16
N GLN A 67 -7.93 -2.88 -5.48
CA GLN A 67 -9.25 -2.39 -5.12
C GLN A 67 -10.24 -2.62 -6.24
N LEU A 68 -11.16 -3.56 -6.04
CA LEU A 68 -12.19 -3.94 -7.00
C LEU A 68 -13.57 -3.44 -6.56
N THR A 69 -14.36 -2.99 -7.51
CA THR A 69 -15.77 -2.74 -7.31
C THR A 69 -16.58 -3.87 -7.91
N GLY A 70 -17.28 -4.63 -7.05
CA GLY A 70 -18.12 -5.75 -7.48
C GLY A 70 -19.59 -5.47 -7.23
N TYR A 71 -20.44 -6.21 -7.92
CA TYR A 71 -21.90 -6.09 -7.86
C TYR A 71 -22.55 -7.43 -7.53
N ARG A 72 -23.49 -7.41 -6.55
CA ARG A 72 -24.45 -8.45 -6.30
C ARG A 72 -25.83 -7.94 -6.77
N GLY A 73 -26.25 -8.33 -7.96
CA GLY A 73 -27.38 -7.68 -8.62
C GLY A 73 -27.09 -6.18 -8.80
N ILE A 74 -27.95 -5.32 -8.25
CA ILE A 74 -27.77 -3.85 -8.25
C ILE A 74 -26.92 -3.35 -7.07
N GLY A 75 -26.59 -4.21 -6.12
CA GLY A 75 -25.89 -3.84 -4.90
C GLY A 75 -24.38 -3.76 -5.09
N LYS A 76 -23.80 -2.57 -4.95
CA LYS A 76 -22.37 -2.29 -5.03
C LYS A 76 -21.65 -2.73 -3.76
N ILE A 77 -20.50 -3.37 -3.91
CA ILE A 77 -19.59 -3.79 -2.83
C ILE A 77 -18.16 -3.48 -3.29
N ARG A 78 -17.37 -2.86 -2.42
CA ARG A 78 -15.94 -2.64 -2.65
C ARG A 78 -15.16 -3.75 -1.99
N PHE A 79 -14.18 -4.28 -2.72
CA PHE A 79 -13.26 -5.31 -2.24
C PHE A 79 -11.82 -4.77 -2.31
N THR A 80 -11.04 -4.99 -1.27
CA THR A 80 -9.59 -4.76 -1.29
C THR A 80 -8.92 -6.12 -1.14
N LEU A 81 -8.38 -6.64 -2.23
CA LEU A 81 -7.60 -7.88 -2.22
C LEU A 81 -6.34 -7.66 -1.40
N HIS A 82 -5.98 -8.62 -0.53
CA HIS A 82 -4.80 -8.42 0.32
C HIS A 82 -3.90 -9.65 0.47
N LYS A 83 -4.41 -10.85 0.16
CA LYS A 83 -3.61 -12.06 0.26
C LYS A 83 -4.08 -13.07 -0.78
N ARG A 84 -3.16 -13.53 -1.62
CA ARG A 84 -3.42 -14.64 -2.54
C ARG A 84 -3.33 -15.97 -1.77
N ALA A 85 -4.35 -16.80 -1.85
CA ALA A 85 -4.38 -18.12 -1.25
C ALA A 85 -4.05 -19.24 -2.27
N SER A 86 -4.42 -19.04 -3.53
CA SER A 86 -4.07 -19.93 -4.66
C SER A 86 -4.14 -19.17 -5.98
N ASP A 87 -3.98 -19.86 -7.10
CA ASP A 87 -4.02 -19.26 -8.44
C ASP A 87 -5.34 -18.55 -8.79
N SER A 88 -6.44 -18.93 -8.12
CA SER A 88 -7.77 -18.33 -8.34
C SER A 88 -8.43 -17.82 -7.07
N VAL A 89 -7.80 -17.98 -5.88
CA VAL A 89 -8.41 -17.66 -4.59
C VAL A 89 -7.67 -16.52 -3.90
N TRP A 90 -8.43 -15.51 -3.48
CA TRP A 90 -7.92 -14.36 -2.75
C TRP A 90 -8.72 -14.07 -1.50
N HIS A 91 -8.03 -13.65 -0.45
CA HIS A 91 -8.62 -12.95 0.69
C HIS A 91 -8.80 -11.49 0.37
N ALA A 92 -9.94 -10.92 0.78
CA ALA A 92 -10.28 -9.52 0.52
C ALA A 92 -11.06 -8.91 1.69
N PHE A 93 -10.82 -7.66 1.99
CA PHE A 93 -11.72 -6.88 2.83
C PHE A 93 -12.90 -6.38 1.99
N ALA A 94 -14.13 -6.63 2.46
CA ALA A 94 -15.36 -6.24 1.76
C ALA A 94 -16.08 -5.09 2.47
N LYS A 95 -16.56 -4.10 1.71
CA LYS A 95 -17.35 -3.00 2.26
C LYS A 95 -18.54 -2.68 1.36
N PRO A 96 -19.79 -2.87 1.82
CA PRO A 96 -20.22 -3.40 3.11
C PRO A 96 -20.16 -4.94 3.18
N ALA A 97 -19.44 -5.48 4.17
CA ALA A 97 -19.27 -6.93 4.36
C ALA A 97 -20.57 -7.68 4.72
N LYS A 98 -21.60 -6.99 5.24
CA LYS A 98 -22.92 -7.59 5.58
C LYS A 98 -23.60 -8.26 4.39
N LYS A 99 -23.32 -7.80 3.16
CA LYS A 99 -23.90 -8.34 1.92
C LYS A 99 -23.14 -9.56 1.39
N CYS A 100 -22.00 -9.89 1.99
CA CYS A 100 -21.13 -10.98 1.57
C CYS A 100 -21.45 -12.22 2.42
N THR A 101 -21.98 -13.26 1.79
CA THR A 101 -22.22 -14.57 2.41
C THR A 101 -21.65 -15.66 1.51
N PRO A 102 -21.13 -16.77 2.06
CA PRO A 102 -20.67 -17.90 1.25
C PRO A 102 -21.73 -18.32 0.22
N GLY A 103 -21.28 -18.67 -0.99
CA GLY A 103 -22.14 -18.96 -2.14
C GLY A 103 -22.64 -17.73 -2.92
N THR A 104 -22.32 -16.50 -2.46
CA THR A 104 -22.69 -15.29 -3.21
C THR A 104 -21.80 -15.09 -4.40
N GLU A 105 -22.39 -14.91 -5.58
CA GLU A 105 -21.69 -14.50 -6.80
C GLU A 105 -21.56 -12.98 -6.88
N ILE A 106 -20.36 -12.53 -7.21
CA ILE A 106 -19.98 -11.12 -7.39
C ILE A 106 -19.48 -10.94 -8.82
N ARG A 107 -20.06 -9.98 -9.53
CA ARG A 107 -19.62 -9.57 -10.86
C ARG A 107 -18.76 -8.31 -10.74
N PHE A 108 -17.56 -8.33 -11.25
CA PHE A 108 -16.64 -7.17 -11.30
C PHE A 108 -16.65 -6.52 -12.69
N SER A 109 -16.66 -7.33 -13.75
CA SER A 109 -16.81 -6.93 -15.14
C SER A 109 -17.62 -8.01 -15.89
N ASP A 110 -17.73 -7.89 -17.21
CA ASP A 110 -18.36 -8.95 -18.01
C ASP A 110 -17.52 -10.23 -18.04
N ASP A 111 -16.19 -10.09 -17.91
CA ASP A 111 -15.26 -11.21 -17.97
C ASP A 111 -14.71 -11.64 -16.60
N LEU A 112 -14.94 -10.86 -15.53
CA LEU A 112 -14.40 -11.14 -14.20
C LEU A 112 -15.51 -11.30 -13.16
N HIS A 113 -15.65 -12.52 -12.66
CA HIS A 113 -16.60 -12.89 -11.61
C HIS A 113 -15.87 -13.60 -10.48
N ALA A 114 -16.45 -13.61 -9.29
CA ALA A 114 -15.99 -14.46 -8.20
C ALA A 114 -17.15 -14.94 -7.34
N THR A 115 -16.98 -16.10 -6.72
CA THR A 115 -17.88 -16.61 -5.68
C THR A 115 -17.21 -16.40 -4.32
N ILE A 116 -17.97 -15.87 -3.36
CA ILE A 116 -17.54 -15.83 -1.97
C ILE A 116 -17.61 -17.24 -1.42
N ILE A 117 -16.47 -17.82 -1.05
CA ILE A 117 -16.39 -19.20 -0.54
C ILE A 117 -16.29 -19.25 0.98
N ASP A 118 -15.81 -18.17 1.63
CA ASP A 118 -15.77 -18.06 3.08
C ASP A 118 -15.86 -16.59 3.53
N LYS A 119 -16.16 -16.38 4.83
CA LYS A 119 -16.26 -15.06 5.47
C LYS A 119 -15.80 -15.12 6.91
N HIS A 120 -14.89 -14.23 7.28
CA HIS A 120 -14.36 -14.09 8.62
C HIS A 120 -15.04 -12.95 9.42
N GLU A 121 -14.82 -12.92 10.74
CA GLU A 121 -15.54 -12.02 11.66
C GLU A 121 -15.20 -10.54 11.47
N ASP A 122 -13.99 -10.21 11.05
CA ASP A 122 -13.48 -8.85 10.86
C ASP A 122 -13.84 -8.21 9.50
N GLY A 123 -14.72 -8.89 8.74
CA GLY A 123 -15.19 -8.42 7.43
C GLY A 123 -14.32 -8.87 6.26
N GLU A 124 -13.34 -9.71 6.53
CA GLU A 124 -12.59 -10.43 5.51
C GLU A 124 -13.49 -11.48 4.84
N VAL A 125 -13.35 -11.63 3.54
CA VAL A 125 -14.02 -12.65 2.73
C VAL A 125 -12.99 -13.37 1.86
N VAL A 126 -13.29 -14.60 1.51
CA VAL A 126 -12.49 -15.39 0.58
C VAL A 126 -13.21 -15.48 -0.74
N LEU A 127 -12.57 -14.98 -1.80
CA LEU A 127 -13.09 -14.93 -3.17
C LEU A 127 -12.45 -16.02 -4.01
N SER A 128 -13.27 -16.84 -4.67
CA SER A 128 -12.84 -17.76 -5.72
C SER A 128 -13.21 -17.17 -7.07
N PHE A 129 -12.22 -16.74 -7.85
CA PHE A 129 -12.42 -16.09 -9.14
C PHE A 129 -12.72 -17.08 -10.27
N SER A 130 -13.37 -16.60 -11.32
CA SER A 130 -13.74 -17.37 -12.53
C SER A 130 -12.56 -17.71 -13.43
N CYS A 131 -11.43 -17.00 -13.28
CA CYS A 131 -10.18 -17.26 -13.99
C CYS A 131 -9.02 -17.43 -12.99
N HIS A 132 -7.84 -17.84 -13.45
CA HIS A 132 -6.71 -18.20 -12.61
C HIS A 132 -5.38 -17.77 -13.23
N GLY A 133 -4.31 -17.78 -12.41
CA GLY A 133 -2.95 -17.49 -12.85
C GLY A 133 -2.81 -16.10 -13.47
N GLU A 134 -2.08 -16.02 -14.58
CA GLU A 134 -1.78 -14.76 -15.29
C GLU A 134 -3.04 -14.08 -15.83
N ALA A 135 -4.01 -14.85 -16.33
CA ALA A 135 -5.29 -14.32 -16.81
C ALA A 135 -6.08 -13.59 -15.69
N LEU A 136 -6.01 -14.10 -14.45
CA LEU A 136 -6.60 -13.41 -13.31
C LEU A 136 -5.84 -12.12 -12.97
N ASP A 137 -4.52 -12.15 -13.02
CA ASP A 137 -3.69 -10.96 -12.75
C ASP A 137 -3.96 -9.84 -13.76
N GLU A 138 -4.09 -10.18 -15.05
CA GLU A 138 -4.48 -9.24 -16.10
C GLU A 138 -5.89 -8.69 -15.89
N ALA A 139 -6.86 -9.54 -15.54
CA ALA A 139 -8.24 -9.13 -15.29
C ALA A 139 -8.34 -8.20 -14.05
N ILE A 140 -7.57 -8.47 -13.00
CA ILE A 140 -7.47 -7.59 -11.82
C ILE A 140 -6.85 -6.25 -12.22
N ASP A 141 -5.74 -6.26 -12.96
CA ASP A 141 -5.07 -5.04 -13.43
C ASP A 141 -5.98 -4.19 -14.33
N ALA A 142 -6.82 -4.83 -15.17
CA ALA A 142 -7.75 -4.14 -16.06
C ALA A 142 -8.97 -3.52 -15.34
N THR A 143 -9.48 -4.23 -14.31
CA THR A 143 -10.73 -3.86 -13.63
C THR A 143 -10.49 -3.07 -12.34
N GLY A 144 -9.34 -3.28 -11.71
CA GLY A 144 -9.01 -2.76 -10.39
C GLY A 144 -8.54 -1.31 -10.40
N GLN A 145 -8.53 -0.73 -9.21
CA GLN A 145 -8.01 0.60 -8.89
C GLN A 145 -6.88 0.48 -7.86
N MET A 146 -6.06 1.54 -7.76
CA MET A 146 -5.03 1.60 -6.72
C MET A 146 -5.68 1.66 -5.34
N PRO A 147 -5.26 0.79 -4.40
CA PRO A 147 -5.80 0.75 -3.04
C PRO A 147 -5.17 1.86 -2.19
N LEU A 148 -5.66 3.09 -2.34
CA LEU A 148 -5.13 4.23 -1.61
C LEU A 148 -5.47 4.16 -0.12
N PRO A 149 -4.61 4.73 0.75
CA PRO A 149 -4.91 4.91 2.16
C PRO A 149 -6.22 5.67 2.36
N PRO A 150 -7.01 5.35 3.41
CA PRO A 150 -8.37 5.91 3.60
C PRO A 150 -8.41 7.42 3.84
N TYR A 151 -7.29 8.05 4.20
CA TYR A 151 -7.18 9.50 4.37
C TYR A 151 -6.98 10.24 3.04
N ILE A 152 -6.62 9.56 1.96
CA ILE A 152 -6.60 10.13 0.61
C ILE A 152 -8.00 10.04 0.02
N LYS A 153 -8.63 11.19 -0.16
CA LYS A 153 -10.01 11.26 -0.67
C LYS A 153 -10.01 11.32 -2.19
N ARG A 154 -10.82 10.46 -2.81
CA ARG A 154 -11.04 10.45 -4.25
C ARG A 154 -12.53 10.41 -4.55
N ALA A 155 -12.91 11.03 -5.67
CA ALA A 155 -14.24 10.84 -6.25
C ALA A 155 -14.46 9.37 -6.62
N GLU A 156 -15.71 9.01 -6.87
CA GLU A 156 -16.06 7.67 -7.32
C GLU A 156 -15.40 7.39 -8.68
N GLY A 157 -14.67 6.28 -8.80
CA GLY A 157 -13.90 5.94 -9.99
C GLY A 157 -12.38 6.14 -9.83
N GLY A 158 -11.94 6.81 -8.75
CA GLY A 158 -10.52 7.10 -8.52
C GLY A 158 -9.97 8.18 -9.47
N ASP A 159 -8.66 8.34 -9.46
CA ASP A 159 -7.93 9.20 -10.37
C ASP A 159 -6.97 8.33 -11.20
N ALA A 160 -6.92 8.55 -12.50
CA ALA A 160 -6.01 7.81 -13.39
C ALA A 160 -4.53 8.04 -13.01
N GLU A 161 -4.21 9.22 -12.48
CA GLU A 161 -2.88 9.57 -12.01
C GLU A 161 -2.45 8.77 -10.77
N ASP A 162 -3.40 8.24 -9.98
CA ASP A 162 -3.08 7.44 -8.79
C ASP A 162 -2.27 6.18 -9.14
N THR A 163 -2.45 5.63 -10.34
CA THR A 163 -1.69 4.47 -10.81
C THR A 163 -0.18 4.77 -10.90
N LEU A 164 0.18 5.99 -11.30
CA LEU A 164 1.56 6.43 -11.35
C LEU A 164 2.02 7.00 -10.00
N SER A 165 1.15 7.77 -9.34
CA SER A 165 1.47 8.48 -8.10
C SER A 165 1.65 7.55 -6.91
N TYR A 166 0.96 6.40 -6.88
CA TYR A 166 1.04 5.42 -5.80
C TYR A 166 1.96 4.23 -6.12
N GLN A 167 2.94 4.46 -7.01
CA GLN A 167 4.02 3.52 -7.33
C GLN A 167 5.38 4.19 -7.12
N THR A 168 6.35 3.45 -6.56
CA THR A 168 7.73 3.93 -6.45
C THR A 168 8.47 3.73 -7.77
N MET A 169 9.55 4.48 -7.99
CA MET A 169 10.44 4.25 -9.13
C MET A 169 11.19 2.91 -9.06
N PHE A 170 11.19 2.26 -7.89
CA PHE A 170 11.85 0.97 -7.66
C PHE A 170 10.93 -0.22 -7.90
N ALA A 171 9.65 -0.02 -8.22
CA ALA A 171 8.63 -1.05 -8.31
C ALA A 171 8.90 -2.05 -9.44
N ASP A 172 9.15 -3.31 -9.09
CA ASP A 172 9.43 -4.44 -9.98
C ASP A 172 8.56 -5.65 -9.63
N LYS A 173 8.64 -6.17 -8.41
CA LYS A 173 7.99 -7.41 -7.97
C LYS A 173 6.54 -7.18 -7.57
N LYS A 174 5.58 -7.70 -8.35
CA LYS A 174 4.14 -7.61 -8.06
C LYS A 174 3.79 -8.34 -6.76
N GLY A 175 2.96 -7.74 -5.89
CA GLY A 175 2.45 -8.42 -4.69
C GLY A 175 1.98 -7.50 -3.55
N ALA A 176 2.35 -6.23 -3.53
CA ALA A 176 1.92 -5.31 -2.49
C ALA A 176 0.49 -4.78 -2.72
N VAL A 177 -0.19 -4.48 -1.62
CA VAL A 177 -1.46 -3.78 -1.59
C VAL A 177 -1.27 -2.31 -1.20
N ALA A 178 -0.24 -2.00 -0.42
CA ALA A 178 0.12 -0.63 -0.09
C ALA A 178 1.53 -0.29 -0.60
N ALA A 179 1.72 0.96 -1.01
CA ALA A 179 3.03 1.42 -1.45
C ALA A 179 4.00 1.58 -0.28
N PRO A 180 5.30 1.25 -0.46
CA PRO A 180 6.35 1.63 0.48
C PRO A 180 6.53 3.15 0.39
N THR A 181 5.77 3.88 1.23
CA THR A 181 5.51 5.32 1.06
C THR A 181 6.76 6.19 1.07
N ALA A 182 7.80 5.84 1.83
CA ALA A 182 9.08 6.55 1.81
C ALA A 182 9.74 6.53 0.41
N GLY A 183 9.61 5.43 -0.31
CA GLY A 183 10.13 5.29 -1.68
C GLY A 183 9.39 6.13 -2.72
N LEU A 184 8.16 6.60 -2.43
CA LEU A 184 7.39 7.45 -3.33
C LEU A 184 8.06 8.81 -3.57
N HIS A 185 8.89 9.26 -2.65
CA HIS A 185 9.57 10.55 -2.76
C HIS A 185 10.81 10.54 -3.68
N PHE A 186 11.28 9.35 -4.07
CA PHE A 186 12.46 9.24 -4.92
C PHE A 186 12.14 9.54 -6.37
N THR A 187 13.06 10.29 -7.00
CA THR A 187 13.12 10.53 -8.45
C THR A 187 14.41 9.93 -9.02
N PRO A 188 14.49 9.64 -10.33
CA PRO A 188 15.74 9.22 -10.97
C PRO A 188 16.88 10.20 -10.70
N GLU A 189 16.61 11.51 -10.78
CA GLU A 189 17.58 12.58 -10.56
C GLU A 189 18.11 12.59 -9.12
N LEU A 190 17.23 12.37 -8.13
CA LEU A 190 17.64 12.24 -6.72
C LEU A 190 18.52 11.02 -6.53
N LYS A 191 18.18 9.88 -7.11
CA LYS A 191 18.98 8.66 -7.05
C LYS A 191 20.39 8.89 -7.61
N ASP A 192 20.49 9.55 -8.77
CA ASP A 192 21.78 9.85 -9.40
C ASP A 192 22.64 10.76 -8.52
N ARG A 193 22.05 11.77 -7.89
CA ARG A 193 22.73 12.65 -6.94
C ARG A 193 23.23 11.91 -5.69
N LEU A 194 22.43 10.98 -5.16
CA LEU A 194 22.81 10.15 -4.02
C LEU A 194 23.98 9.21 -4.37
N LEU A 195 23.96 8.60 -5.56
CA LEU A 195 25.09 7.79 -6.07
C LEU A 195 26.35 8.66 -6.24
N ALA A 196 26.22 9.88 -6.77
CA ALA A 196 27.35 10.81 -6.90
C ALA A 196 27.91 11.26 -5.53
N ALA A 197 27.05 11.32 -4.48
CA ALA A 197 27.47 11.57 -3.11
C ALA A 197 28.14 10.34 -2.44
N GLY A 198 28.20 9.20 -3.13
CA GLY A 198 28.84 7.97 -2.67
C GLY A 198 27.93 7.00 -1.93
N ALA A 199 26.61 7.20 -1.94
CA ALA A 199 25.67 6.23 -1.40
C ALA A 199 25.63 4.96 -2.27
N VAL A 200 25.30 3.84 -1.64
CA VAL A 200 25.09 2.53 -2.30
C VAL A 200 23.63 2.13 -2.15
N PHE A 201 23.05 1.49 -3.16
CA PHE A 201 21.67 1.01 -3.11
C PHE A 201 21.61 -0.52 -3.05
N ALA A 202 20.74 -1.04 -2.16
CA ALA A 202 20.35 -2.44 -2.14
C ALA A 202 18.84 -2.56 -2.23
N HIS A 203 18.37 -3.65 -2.84
CA HIS A 203 16.95 -3.92 -3.06
C HIS A 203 16.48 -5.07 -2.19
N VAL A 204 15.36 -4.88 -1.51
CA VAL A 204 14.62 -5.93 -0.82
C VAL A 204 13.20 -5.98 -1.35
N THR A 205 12.56 -7.14 -1.30
CA THR A 205 11.14 -7.27 -1.65
C THR A 205 10.35 -7.46 -0.37
N LEU A 206 9.50 -6.48 -0.01
CA LEU A 206 8.56 -6.57 1.10
C LEU A 206 7.17 -6.25 0.56
N HIS A 207 6.29 -7.26 0.49
CA HIS A 207 4.92 -7.05 0.04
C HIS A 207 4.07 -6.48 1.19
N VAL A 208 3.90 -5.16 1.17
CA VAL A 208 3.10 -4.44 2.16
C VAL A 208 1.63 -4.79 1.97
N GLY A 209 1.04 -5.37 2.99
CA GLY A 209 -0.35 -5.84 2.99
C GLY A 209 -1.37 -4.74 3.33
N ALA A 210 -2.66 -5.05 3.17
CA ALA A 210 -3.74 -4.13 3.52
C ALA A 210 -3.91 -3.91 5.03
N GLY A 211 -3.21 -4.67 5.87
CA GLY A 211 -3.17 -4.49 7.32
C GLY A 211 -2.73 -3.08 7.72
N THR A 212 -1.85 -2.46 6.93
CA THR A 212 -1.41 -1.08 7.15
C THR A 212 -2.53 -0.04 7.09
N PHE A 213 -3.68 -0.36 6.49
CA PHE A 213 -4.86 0.52 6.43
C PHE A 213 -5.82 0.33 7.60
N LEU A 214 -5.59 -0.67 8.45
CA LEU A 214 -6.46 -0.95 9.58
C LEU A 214 -6.05 -0.11 10.79
N PRO A 215 -7.02 0.53 11.47
CA PRO A 215 -6.73 1.29 12.67
C PRO A 215 -6.38 0.38 13.84
N VAL A 216 -5.51 0.82 14.72
CA VAL A 216 -5.30 0.21 16.04
C VAL A 216 -6.58 0.41 16.86
N LYS A 217 -7.14 -0.68 17.42
CA LYS A 217 -8.45 -0.67 18.11
C LYS A 217 -8.35 -1.06 19.59
N VAL A 218 -7.14 -1.20 20.11
CA VAL A 218 -6.89 -1.60 21.50
C VAL A 218 -6.48 -0.40 22.33
N ASP A 219 -6.82 -0.40 23.62
CA ASP A 219 -6.42 0.67 24.53
C ASP A 219 -4.95 0.53 24.95
N LYS A 220 -4.47 -0.71 25.15
CA LYS A 220 -3.07 -1.00 25.48
C LYS A 220 -2.35 -1.48 24.23
N LEU A 221 -1.23 -0.85 23.89
CA LEU A 221 -0.45 -1.23 22.70
C LEU A 221 0.05 -2.67 22.75
N SER A 222 0.33 -3.22 23.95
CA SER A 222 0.71 -4.62 24.15
C SER A 222 -0.35 -5.62 23.69
N ASP A 223 -1.62 -5.23 23.61
CA ASP A 223 -2.72 -6.10 23.23
C ASP A 223 -2.95 -6.08 21.70
N HIS A 224 -2.24 -5.19 20.98
CA HIS A 224 -2.34 -5.10 19.53
C HIS A 224 -1.65 -6.29 18.85
N LYS A 225 -2.40 -6.97 17.98
CA LYS A 225 -1.86 -8.04 17.14
C LYS A 225 -1.41 -7.46 15.82
N MET A 226 -0.08 -7.40 15.62
CA MET A 226 0.50 -6.97 14.36
C MET A 226 0.20 -7.97 13.24
N HIS A 227 -0.06 -7.45 12.05
CA HIS A 227 -0.17 -8.26 10.85
C HIS A 227 1.21 -8.76 10.42
N SER A 228 1.26 -9.98 9.89
CA SER A 228 2.45 -10.51 9.24
C SER A 228 2.47 -10.10 7.77
N GLU A 229 3.64 -9.77 7.27
CA GLU A 229 3.89 -9.48 5.86
C GLU A 229 4.95 -10.44 5.32
N TRP A 230 4.97 -10.62 4.00
CA TRP A 230 5.94 -11.47 3.34
C TRP A 230 7.06 -10.62 2.75
N GLY A 231 8.29 -11.10 2.92
CA GLY A 231 9.46 -10.44 2.36
C GLY A 231 10.54 -11.40 1.92
N GLN A 232 11.41 -10.92 1.04
CA GLN A 232 12.57 -11.63 0.53
C GLN A 232 13.77 -10.70 0.46
N VAL A 233 14.91 -11.19 0.95
CA VAL A 233 16.22 -10.57 0.78
C VAL A 233 17.04 -11.51 -0.08
N SER A 234 17.58 -11.03 -1.21
CA SER A 234 18.46 -11.83 -2.06
C SER A 234 19.84 -11.99 -1.42
N ALA A 235 20.61 -12.96 -1.91
CA ALA A 235 21.98 -13.16 -1.44
C ALA A 235 22.93 -12.01 -1.85
N GLU A 236 22.51 -11.18 -2.81
CA GLU A 236 23.27 -10.04 -3.32
C GLU A 236 23.00 -8.76 -2.51
N ALA A 237 21.85 -8.69 -1.84
CA ALA A 237 21.46 -7.57 -0.97
C ALA A 237 22.05 -7.72 0.43
#